data_521c09299a8e7824c7a5a22c7cad0be2
#
_entry.id   521c09299a8e7824c7a5a22c7cad0be2
#
_cell.length_a   1.000
_cell.length_b   1.000
_cell.length_c   1.000
_cell.angle_alpha   90.00
_cell.angle_beta   90.00
_cell.angle_gamma   90.00
#
_symmetry.space_group_name_H-M   'P 1'
#
loop_
_entity.id
_entity.type
_entity.pdbx_description
1 polymer ?
#
loop_
_entity_poly.entity_id
_entity_poly.type
_entity_poly.pdbx_seq_one_letter_code
_entity_poly.pdbx_strand_id
1 'polypeptide(L)' 'MVSRERGDFVRLKALRKKKGISQLRLATDLNTTQNTISRYETGEREPGIAELIKIADYFNVSVDYLIERTENPKMNK' A
#
# COMPACT_ATOMS: atom_id res chain seq x y z
N MET A 1 -10.22 -17.34 -0.53
CA MET A 1 -10.54 -16.03 -0.01
C MET A 1 -9.47 -15.53 0.94
N VAL A 2 -8.98 -14.39 0.71
CA VAL A 2 -7.93 -13.84 1.52
C VAL A 2 -8.50 -13.16 2.75
N SER A 3 -7.90 -13.45 3.88
CA SER A 3 -8.32 -12.85 5.12
C SER A 3 -7.39 -11.70 5.47
N ARG A 4 -7.95 -10.61 5.90
CA ARG A 4 -7.18 -9.49 6.39
C ARG A 4 -7.47 -9.25 7.85
N GLU A 5 -7.65 -10.34 8.53
CA GLU A 5 -8.09 -10.27 9.91
C GLU A 5 -7.09 -9.57 10.81
N ARG A 6 -5.83 -9.52 10.40
CA ARG A 6 -4.86 -8.82 11.20
C ARG A 6 -4.66 -7.37 10.78
N GLY A 7 -5.49 -6.93 9.85
CA GLY A 7 -5.43 -5.56 9.43
C GLY A 7 -4.39 -5.25 8.38
N ASP A 8 -3.74 -6.26 7.85
CA ASP A 8 -2.82 -6.03 6.74
C ASP A 8 -3.65 -5.68 5.53
N PHE A 9 -4.14 -4.50 5.55
CA PHE A 9 -5.12 -4.06 4.60
C PHE A 9 -4.63 -4.15 3.16
N VAL A 10 -3.36 -3.88 2.96
CA VAL A 10 -2.80 -3.81 1.63
C VAL A 10 -1.45 -4.47 1.61
N ARG A 11 -0.92 -4.66 0.41
CA ARG A 11 0.42 -5.19 0.23
C ARG A 11 1.49 -4.12 0.40
N LEU A 12 1.16 -3.05 1.07
CA LEU A 12 2.03 -1.89 1.14
C LEU A 12 3.40 -2.21 1.73
N LYS A 13 3.40 -2.90 2.86
CA LYS A 13 4.66 -3.22 3.51
C LYS A 13 5.53 -4.11 2.62
N ALA A 14 4.90 -5.09 1.98
CA ALA A 14 5.64 -6.00 1.11
C ALA A 14 6.24 -5.26 -0.08
N LEU A 15 5.46 -4.39 -0.69
CA LEU A 15 5.94 -3.61 -1.83
C LEU A 15 7.05 -2.66 -1.41
N ARG A 16 6.90 -2.04 -0.24
CA ARG A 16 7.92 -1.14 0.25
C ARG A 16 9.24 -1.87 0.47
N LYS A 17 9.15 -3.03 1.11
CA LYS A 17 10.36 -3.80 1.40
C LYS A 17 11.00 -4.32 0.11
N LYS A 18 10.18 -4.71 -0.83
CA LYS A 18 10.70 -5.17 -2.11
C LYS A 18 11.44 -4.05 -2.83
N LYS A 19 10.96 -2.84 -2.69
CA LYS A 19 11.62 -1.68 -3.29
C LYS A 19 12.86 -1.26 -2.49
N GLY A 20 12.99 -1.73 -1.26
CA GLY A 20 14.16 -1.45 -0.46
C GLY A 20 14.16 -0.09 0.17
N ILE A 21 13.01 0.47 0.46
CA ILE A 21 12.93 1.81 1.03
C ILE A 21 12.31 1.76 2.43
N SER A 22 12.63 2.79 3.21
CA SER A 22 12.11 2.91 4.56
C SER A 22 10.70 3.48 4.56
N GLN A 23 10.04 3.36 5.70
CA GLN A 23 8.74 4.00 5.87
C GLN A 23 8.86 5.52 5.69
N LEU A 24 9.93 6.09 6.20
CA LEU A 24 10.12 7.53 6.08
C LEU A 24 10.28 7.94 4.63
N ARG A 25 11.05 7.19 3.87
CA ARG A 25 11.24 7.50 2.46
C ARG A 25 9.92 7.41 1.71
N LEU A 26 9.17 6.36 1.96
CA LEU A 26 7.88 6.21 1.30
C LEU A 26 6.96 7.36 1.66
N ALA A 27 6.94 7.73 2.94
CA ALA A 27 6.09 8.83 3.38
C ALA A 27 6.47 10.12 2.67
N THR A 28 7.76 10.38 2.57
CA THR A 28 8.23 11.58 1.88
C THR A 28 7.79 11.59 0.43
N ASP A 29 7.96 10.46 -0.24
CA ASP A 29 7.61 10.36 -1.66
C ASP A 29 6.12 10.48 -1.89
N LEU A 30 5.32 10.03 -0.94
CA LEU A 30 3.86 10.11 -1.06
C LEU A 30 3.30 11.38 -0.42
N ASN A 31 4.17 12.23 0.09
CA ASN A 31 3.77 13.49 0.69
C ASN A 31 2.86 13.30 1.90
N THR A 32 3.27 12.40 2.76
CA THR A 32 2.54 12.13 3.98
C THR A 32 3.56 11.92 5.11
N THR A 33 3.15 11.36 6.23
CA THR A 33 4.04 11.19 7.38
C THR A 33 4.37 9.73 7.59
N GLN A 34 5.52 9.50 8.24
CA GLN A 34 5.91 8.14 8.55
C GLN A 34 4.86 7.46 9.42
N ASN A 35 4.28 8.21 10.35
CA ASN A 35 3.26 7.65 11.24
C ASN A 35 2.08 7.14 10.44
N THR A 36 1.66 7.87 9.41
CA THR A 36 0.57 7.45 8.56
C THR A 36 0.90 6.15 7.83
N ILE A 37 2.12 6.08 7.28
CA ILE A 37 2.54 4.86 6.58
C ILE A 37 2.55 3.68 7.54
N SER A 38 3.08 3.89 8.75
CA SER A 38 3.13 2.83 9.74
C SER A 38 1.73 2.31 10.06
N ARG A 39 0.78 3.21 10.22
CA ARG A 39 -0.58 2.80 10.54
C ARG A 39 -1.25 2.07 9.38
N TYR A 40 -0.96 2.47 8.16
CA TYR A 40 -1.45 1.73 7.01
C TYR A 40 -0.90 0.31 7.02
N GLU A 41 0.39 0.17 7.33
CA GLU A 41 1.03 -1.14 7.28
C GLU A 41 0.55 -2.06 8.39
N THR A 42 0.14 -1.51 9.51
CA THR A 42 -0.36 -2.33 10.61
C THR A 42 -1.86 -2.54 10.55
N GLY A 43 -2.53 -1.83 9.66
CA GLY A 43 -3.98 -1.95 9.55
C GLY A 43 -4.74 -1.06 10.51
N GLU A 44 -4.03 -0.23 11.28
CA GLU A 44 -4.71 0.69 12.19
C GLU A 44 -5.51 1.74 11.45
N ARG A 45 -5.12 2.01 10.22
CA ARG A 45 -5.78 3.03 9.42
C ARG A 45 -5.82 2.56 7.99
N GLU A 46 -6.95 2.74 7.34
CA GLU A 46 -7.11 2.37 5.94
C GLU A 46 -6.92 3.57 5.06
N PRO A 47 -6.13 3.46 4.00
CA PRO A 47 -6.01 4.55 3.04
C PRO A 47 -7.35 4.77 2.36
N GLY A 48 -7.68 6.03 2.11
CA GLY A 48 -8.85 6.34 1.30
C GLY A 48 -8.58 6.03 -0.16
N ILE A 49 -9.60 6.23 -0.98
CA ILE A 49 -9.49 5.92 -2.40
C ILE A 49 -8.36 6.72 -3.06
N ALA A 50 -8.28 8.01 -2.77
CA ALA A 50 -7.23 8.84 -3.37
C ALA A 50 -5.86 8.34 -2.97
N GLU A 51 -5.71 7.95 -1.72
CA GLU A 51 -4.42 7.47 -1.23
C GLU A 51 -4.06 6.13 -1.86
N LEU A 52 -5.06 5.27 -2.02
CA LEU A 52 -4.81 3.97 -2.66
C LEU A 52 -4.31 4.17 -4.09
N ILE A 53 -4.90 5.10 -4.80
CA ILE A 53 -4.48 5.37 -6.16
C ILE A 53 -3.04 5.89 -6.19
N LYS A 54 -2.71 6.79 -5.29
CA LYS A 54 -1.35 7.31 -5.20
C LYS A 54 -0.35 6.21 -4.91
N ILE A 55 -0.68 5.34 -3.98
CA ILE A 55 0.21 4.26 -3.61
C ILE A 55 0.38 3.29 -4.79
N ALA A 56 -0.73 2.93 -5.41
CA ALA A 56 -0.68 2.01 -6.53
C ALA A 56 0.17 2.58 -7.67
N ASP A 57 -0.03 3.85 -7.97
CA ASP A 57 0.76 4.51 -9.01
C ASP A 57 2.24 4.53 -8.65
N TYR A 58 2.54 4.80 -7.39
CA TYR A 58 3.91 4.87 -6.94
C TYR A 58 4.64 3.54 -7.18
N PHE A 59 3.95 2.44 -6.88
CA PHE A 59 4.54 1.13 -7.03
C PHE A 59 4.25 0.50 -8.40
N ASN A 60 3.53 1.22 -9.24
CA ASN A 60 3.21 0.76 -10.59
C ASN A 60 2.46 -0.57 -10.56
N VAL A 61 1.47 -0.65 -9.72
CA VAL A 61 0.59 -1.82 -9.62
C VAL A 61 -0.85 -1.33 -9.65
N SER A 62 -1.77 -2.28 -9.84
CA SER A 62 -3.18 -1.93 -9.80
C SER A 62 -3.63 -1.78 -8.35
N VAL A 63 -4.70 -1.02 -8.15
CA VAL A 63 -5.29 -0.92 -6.82
C VAL A 63 -5.79 -2.30 -6.37
N ASP A 64 -6.35 -3.08 -7.28
CA ASP A 64 -6.82 -4.41 -6.93
C ASP A 64 -5.70 -5.28 -6.38
N TYR A 65 -4.53 -5.20 -6.99
CA TYR A 65 -3.39 -5.96 -6.49
C TYR A 65 -2.97 -5.45 -5.12
N LEU A 66 -2.96 -4.13 -4.97
CA LEU A 66 -2.52 -3.50 -3.72
C LEU A 66 -3.39 -3.95 -2.55
N ILE A 67 -4.68 -4.07 -2.77
CA ILE A 67 -5.59 -4.47 -1.70
C ILE A 67 -5.91 -5.95 -1.74
N GLU A 68 -5.13 -6.71 -2.49
CA GLU A 68 -5.19 -8.17 -2.50
C GLU A 68 -6.45 -8.74 -3.12
N ARG A 69 -7.02 -8.02 -4.07
CA ARG A 69 -8.17 -8.55 -4.80
C ARG A 69 -7.75 -9.36 -6.00
N THR A 70 -6.48 -9.28 -6.39
CA THR A 70 -5.95 -10.05 -7.50
C THR A 70 -4.48 -10.32 -7.26
N GLU A 71 -3.97 -11.37 -7.87
CA GLU A 71 -2.54 -11.66 -7.81
C GLU A 71 -1.79 -11.01 -8.96
N ASN A 72 -2.50 -10.39 -9.87
CA ASN A 72 -1.90 -9.76 -11.04
C ASN A 72 -1.62 -8.29 -10.76
N PRO A 73 -0.35 -7.87 -10.72
CA PRO A 73 -0.03 -6.48 -10.39
C PRO A 73 -0.27 -5.51 -11.53
N LYS A 74 -0.59 -5.98 -12.71
CA LYS A 74 -0.76 -5.09 -13.84
C LYS A 74 -1.86 -4.08 -13.60
N MET A 75 -1.62 -2.87 -14.08
CA MET A 75 -2.64 -1.83 -14.02
C MET A 75 -3.83 -2.30 -14.83
N ASN A 76 -4.99 -2.13 -14.24
CA ASN A 76 -6.22 -2.51 -14.89
C ASN A 76 -6.91 -1.27 -15.42
N LYS A 77 -7.13 -1.23 -16.70
CA LYS A 77 -7.72 -0.05 -17.32
C LYS A 77 -9.18 -0.20 -17.53
#